data_7c48fb6358d29fdc7e22ff50c5c829db
#
_entry.id   7c48fb6358d29fdc7e22ff50c5c829db
#
_cell.length_a   1.000
_cell.length_b   1.000
_cell.length_c   1.000
_cell.angle_alpha   90.00
_cell.angle_beta   90.00
_cell.angle_gamma   90.00
#
_symmetry.space_group_name_H-M   'P 1'
#
loop_
_entity.id
_entity.type
_entity.pdbx_description
1 polymer ?
#
loop_
_entity_poly.entity_id
_entity_poly.type
_entity_poly.pdbx_seq_one_letter_code
_entity_poly.pdbx_strand_id
1 'polypeptide(L)'
;MDDLSASMIDTRLVYGLKGAGKTSYISDIISNDFFYKDGKTLILCLEQGKENYDTEALRKRNAFVSYYDGSQEIGEFCMEQIRTHRPDRIYVEMNVRYPSARETFPEIMKVTSAVTWIDWQTLDRDLNLFQQSFGRMIAESQQITFRGCSSKELLVPYSQQFRLMNHKASYLRQDPMGFHEKAFDLFVPYSLENDTITITEKEYLIFWLDAADHPEHYEGKRLIFTDPMELRSADAGSGRSFGRVVMTCCMADLQFMSFELMEPDSGEEKDLCGGWAVMEATGRLGTDEYGRRKLKLEPVKWKNAAAPQGSTILQASNRPKTAFSQISYQGKKM
;
A
#
# COMPACT_ATOMS: atom_id res chain seq x y z
N MET A 1 13.53 -32.97 23.67
CA MET A 1 13.84 -31.73 22.90
C MET A 1 13.84 -32.13 21.44
N ASP A 2 12.67 -32.04 20.81
CA ASP A 2 12.55 -32.40 19.39
C ASP A 2 13.26 -31.33 18.57
N ASP A 3 14.29 -31.78 17.89
CA ASP A 3 15.13 -30.99 16.99
C ASP A 3 14.27 -30.58 15.76
N LEU A 4 13.57 -29.48 15.91
CA LEU A 4 13.09 -28.67 14.78
C LEU A 4 14.29 -27.91 14.23
N SER A 5 15.25 -28.62 13.62
CA SER A 5 16.20 -28.05 12.67
C SER A 5 15.38 -27.58 11.46
N ALA A 6 14.71 -26.47 11.67
CA ALA A 6 13.47 -26.13 11.02
C ALA A 6 13.78 -25.38 9.72
N SER A 7 13.51 -26.04 8.62
CA SER A 7 13.29 -25.31 7.37
C SER A 7 12.15 -24.31 7.61
N MET A 8 12.38 -23.03 7.26
CA MET A 8 11.37 -21.99 7.33
C MET A 8 10.10 -22.40 6.58
N ILE A 9 8.93 -22.20 7.18
CA ILE A 9 7.65 -22.60 6.60
C ILE A 9 7.12 -21.44 5.73
N ASP A 10 6.87 -21.73 4.45
CA ASP A 10 6.24 -20.78 3.51
C ASP A 10 4.89 -20.32 4.07
N THR A 11 4.80 -19.06 4.44
CA THR A 11 3.61 -18.48 5.06
C THR A 11 3.02 -17.37 4.18
N ARG A 12 1.72 -17.47 3.92
CA ARG A 12 0.98 -16.54 3.06
C ARG A 12 -0.14 -15.90 3.84
N LEU A 13 -0.19 -14.57 3.82
CA LEU A 13 -1.19 -13.79 4.53
C LEU A 13 -2.34 -13.43 3.60
N VAL A 14 -3.56 -13.60 4.08
CA VAL A 14 -4.77 -13.20 3.37
C VAL A 14 -5.52 -12.20 4.22
N TYR A 15 -5.43 -10.94 3.82
CA TYR A 15 -6.08 -9.81 4.46
C TYR A 15 -7.45 -9.53 3.86
N GLY A 16 -8.25 -8.81 4.59
CA GLY A 16 -9.57 -8.30 4.20
C GLY A 16 -10.51 -8.26 5.39
N LEU A 17 -11.53 -7.44 5.31
CA LEU A 17 -12.56 -7.38 6.34
C LEU A 17 -13.46 -8.63 6.31
N LYS A 18 -14.26 -8.80 7.36
CA LYS A 18 -15.20 -9.92 7.46
C LYS A 18 -16.19 -9.91 6.28
N GLY A 19 -16.19 -11.01 5.52
CA GLY A 19 -17.03 -11.18 4.33
C GLY A 19 -16.39 -10.74 3.02
N ALA A 20 -15.15 -10.25 3.01
CA ALA A 20 -14.46 -9.82 1.79
C ALA A 20 -14.08 -10.98 0.84
N GLY A 21 -14.21 -12.25 1.26
CA GLY A 21 -13.94 -13.42 0.43
C GLY A 21 -12.63 -14.15 0.71
N LYS A 22 -12.00 -13.92 1.87
CA LYS A 22 -10.74 -14.58 2.26
C LYS A 22 -10.86 -16.10 2.26
N THR A 23 -11.90 -16.63 2.93
CA THR A 23 -12.17 -18.07 3.03
C THR A 23 -12.37 -18.71 1.67
N SER A 24 -13.19 -18.10 0.79
CA SER A 24 -13.41 -18.56 -0.58
C SER A 24 -12.10 -18.60 -1.36
N TYR A 25 -11.30 -17.52 -1.31
CA TYR A 25 -10.02 -17.43 -2.00
C TYR A 25 -9.04 -18.54 -1.58
N ILE A 26 -8.89 -18.79 -0.28
CA ILE A 26 -8.01 -19.87 0.22
C ILE A 26 -8.54 -21.23 -0.24
N SER A 27 -9.86 -21.44 -0.15
CA SER A 27 -10.50 -22.68 -0.59
C SER A 27 -10.30 -22.92 -2.09
N ASP A 28 -10.43 -21.90 -2.91
CA ASP A 28 -10.23 -21.97 -4.37
C ASP A 28 -8.78 -22.36 -4.72
N ILE A 29 -7.79 -21.76 -4.04
CA ILE A 29 -6.37 -22.12 -4.26
C ILE A 29 -6.12 -23.59 -3.91
N ILE A 30 -6.62 -24.07 -2.77
CA ILE A 30 -6.39 -25.45 -2.32
C ILE A 30 -7.12 -26.44 -3.21
N SER A 31 -8.28 -26.07 -3.74
CA SER A 31 -9.08 -26.95 -4.61
C SER A 31 -8.58 -27.00 -6.06
N ASN A 32 -7.78 -26.03 -6.48
CA ASN A 32 -7.31 -25.89 -7.85
C ASN A 32 -5.97 -26.60 -8.06
N ASP A 33 -5.94 -27.64 -8.88
CA ASP A 33 -4.75 -28.45 -9.18
C ASP A 33 -3.57 -27.65 -9.76
N PHE A 34 -3.83 -26.54 -10.43
CA PHE A 34 -2.79 -25.71 -11.01
C PHE A 34 -2.01 -24.91 -9.93
N PHE A 35 -2.70 -24.47 -8.88
CA PHE A 35 -2.08 -23.67 -7.82
C PHE A 35 -1.67 -24.50 -6.61
N TYR A 36 -2.29 -25.65 -6.41
CA TYR A 36 -2.00 -26.52 -5.29
C TYR A 36 -0.70 -27.29 -5.52
N LYS A 37 0.20 -27.19 -4.56
CA LYS A 37 1.46 -27.94 -4.54
C LYS A 37 1.34 -29.08 -3.54
N ASP A 38 1.99 -30.19 -3.81
CA ASP A 38 2.12 -31.29 -2.87
C ASP A 38 2.68 -30.82 -1.52
N GLY A 39 2.35 -31.54 -0.46
CA GLY A 39 2.72 -31.21 0.91
C GLY A 39 1.53 -30.90 1.79
N LYS A 40 1.79 -30.77 3.08
CA LYS A 40 0.77 -30.49 4.08
C LYS A 40 0.52 -29.00 4.21
N THR A 41 -0.72 -28.58 4.08
CA THR A 41 -1.13 -27.18 4.21
C THR A 41 -1.88 -26.97 5.52
N LEU A 42 -1.50 -25.95 6.27
CA LEU A 42 -2.24 -25.48 7.45
C LEU A 42 -2.88 -24.14 7.16
N ILE A 43 -4.15 -24.01 7.49
CA ILE A 43 -4.88 -22.73 7.46
C ILE A 43 -5.05 -22.28 8.93
N LEU A 44 -4.47 -21.15 9.28
CA LEU A 44 -4.68 -20.48 10.57
C LEU A 44 -5.73 -19.40 10.38
N CYS A 45 -6.93 -19.63 10.89
CA CYS A 45 -8.05 -18.72 10.77
C CYS A 45 -8.15 -17.83 12.01
N LEU A 46 -7.68 -16.58 11.92
CA LEU A 46 -7.75 -15.60 13.01
C LEU A 46 -9.11 -14.89 13.09
N GLU A 47 -9.98 -15.13 12.10
CA GLU A 47 -11.33 -14.56 12.07
C GLU A 47 -12.32 -15.60 11.57
N GLN A 48 -13.28 -15.95 12.41
CA GLN A 48 -14.42 -16.76 11.96
C GLN A 48 -15.31 -15.90 11.04
N GLY A 49 -15.26 -16.20 9.74
CA GLY A 49 -15.97 -15.50 8.68
C GLY A 49 -17.48 -15.76 8.64
N LYS A 50 -18.10 -15.47 7.51
CA LYS A 50 -19.48 -15.86 7.19
C LYS A 50 -19.53 -17.27 6.59
N GLU A 51 -18.47 -17.66 5.91
CA GLU A 51 -18.30 -18.95 5.26
C GLU A 51 -17.40 -19.83 6.11
N ASN A 52 -17.66 -21.12 6.10
CA ASN A 52 -16.82 -22.13 6.77
C ASN A 52 -16.06 -22.91 5.71
N TYR A 53 -14.87 -23.38 6.07
CA TYR A 53 -14.13 -24.32 5.25
C TYR A 53 -14.82 -25.70 5.21
N ASP A 54 -14.88 -26.31 4.03
CA ASP A 54 -15.23 -27.71 3.89
C ASP A 54 -14.02 -28.55 4.36
N THR A 55 -14.07 -28.99 5.61
CA THR A 55 -12.97 -29.73 6.25
C THR A 55 -12.76 -31.11 5.62
N GLU A 56 -13.79 -31.72 5.03
CA GLU A 56 -13.65 -32.98 4.32
C GLU A 56 -12.93 -32.82 2.99
N ALA A 57 -13.31 -31.80 2.22
CA ALA A 57 -12.62 -31.45 0.99
C ALA A 57 -11.15 -31.06 1.24
N LEU A 58 -10.88 -30.29 2.30
CA LEU A 58 -9.52 -29.93 2.69
C LEU A 58 -8.66 -31.15 3.03
N ARG A 59 -9.19 -32.12 3.80
CA ARG A 59 -8.47 -33.33 4.18
C ARG A 59 -8.06 -34.16 2.95
N LYS A 60 -8.91 -34.22 1.93
CA LYS A 60 -8.58 -34.91 0.65
C LYS A 60 -7.37 -34.27 -0.04
N ARG A 61 -7.08 -33.00 0.27
CA ARG A 61 -5.95 -32.21 -0.22
C ARG A 61 -4.81 -32.08 0.78
N ASN A 62 -4.78 -32.91 1.83
CA ASN A 62 -3.80 -32.83 2.91
C ASN A 62 -3.72 -31.43 3.52
N ALA A 63 -4.87 -30.74 3.61
CA ALA A 63 -5.00 -29.41 4.18
C ALA A 63 -5.85 -29.47 5.46
N PHE A 64 -5.49 -28.66 6.44
CA PHE A 64 -6.11 -28.62 7.77
C PHE A 64 -6.41 -27.16 8.13
N VAL A 65 -7.51 -26.92 8.83
CA VAL A 65 -7.87 -25.60 9.35
C VAL A 65 -7.91 -25.61 10.86
N SER A 66 -7.31 -24.57 11.46
CA SER A 66 -7.38 -24.30 12.89
C SER A 66 -7.90 -22.89 13.13
N TYR A 67 -8.88 -22.78 14.01
CA TYR A 67 -9.54 -21.51 14.32
C TYR A 67 -8.99 -20.95 15.62
N TYR A 68 -8.58 -19.68 15.59
CA TYR A 68 -8.18 -18.95 16.78
C TYR A 68 -9.42 -18.50 17.57
N ASP A 69 -9.48 -18.84 18.84
CA ASP A 69 -10.61 -18.54 19.72
C ASP A 69 -10.37 -17.38 20.68
N GLY A 70 -9.15 -16.83 20.69
CA GLY A 70 -8.76 -15.73 21.56
C GLY A 70 -8.34 -16.15 22.98
N SER A 71 -8.21 -17.44 23.27
CA SER A 71 -7.88 -17.94 24.61
C SER A 71 -6.40 -17.83 25.00
N GLN A 72 -5.52 -17.58 24.01
CA GLN A 72 -4.07 -17.47 24.18
C GLN A 72 -3.49 -16.42 23.25
N GLU A 73 -2.18 -16.14 23.38
CA GLU A 73 -1.47 -15.26 22.45
C GLU A 73 -1.39 -15.86 21.04
N ILE A 74 -1.51 -15.03 20.01
CA ILE A 74 -1.54 -15.49 18.59
C ILE A 74 -0.27 -16.28 18.25
N GLY A 75 0.90 -15.84 18.72
CA GLY A 75 2.17 -16.54 18.48
C GLY A 75 2.19 -17.93 19.10
N GLU A 76 1.66 -18.09 20.30
CA GLU A 76 1.54 -19.39 20.99
C GLU A 76 0.57 -20.31 20.25
N PHE A 77 -0.58 -19.80 19.85
CA PHE A 77 -1.53 -20.53 19.00
C PHE A 77 -0.87 -21.03 17.72
N CYS A 78 -0.15 -20.17 17.01
CA CYS A 78 0.55 -20.54 15.77
C CYS A 78 1.55 -21.69 16.05
N MET A 79 2.38 -21.58 17.09
CA MET A 79 3.37 -22.61 17.43
C MET A 79 2.72 -23.94 17.81
N GLU A 80 1.64 -23.93 18.56
CA GLU A 80 0.89 -25.14 18.91
C GLU A 80 0.37 -25.86 17.67
N GLN A 81 -0.26 -25.09 16.75
CA GLN A 81 -0.79 -25.66 15.51
C GLN A 81 0.31 -26.19 14.58
N ILE A 82 1.45 -25.49 14.51
CA ILE A 82 2.62 -25.94 13.74
C ILE A 82 3.16 -27.27 14.29
N ARG A 83 3.29 -27.41 15.62
CA ARG A 83 3.75 -28.66 16.25
C ARG A 83 2.78 -29.80 15.99
N THR A 84 1.48 -29.53 16.08
CA THR A 84 0.41 -30.52 15.89
C THR A 84 0.36 -31.03 14.47
N HIS A 85 0.39 -30.12 13.49
CA HIS A 85 0.16 -30.46 12.10
C HIS A 85 1.45 -30.67 11.30
N ARG A 86 2.59 -30.10 11.70
CA ARG A 86 3.87 -30.11 10.97
C ARG A 86 3.68 -29.76 9.49
N PRO A 87 3.20 -28.58 9.17
CA PRO A 87 2.87 -28.20 7.79
C PRO A 87 4.12 -27.83 6.98
N ASP A 88 4.04 -28.03 5.65
CA ASP A 88 5.01 -27.54 4.70
C ASP A 88 4.73 -26.10 4.30
N ARG A 89 3.48 -25.66 4.41
CA ARG A 89 3.03 -24.27 4.14
C ARG A 89 1.86 -23.86 5.03
N ILE A 90 1.77 -22.54 5.22
CA ILE A 90 0.72 -21.94 6.06
C ILE A 90 -0.01 -20.85 5.27
N TYR A 91 -1.33 -20.85 5.30
CA TYR A 91 -2.17 -19.69 4.97
C TYR A 91 -2.70 -19.12 6.27
N VAL A 92 -2.59 -17.80 6.44
CA VAL A 92 -3.18 -17.10 7.59
C VAL A 92 -4.33 -16.24 7.11
N GLU A 93 -5.54 -16.58 7.50
CA GLU A 93 -6.71 -15.73 7.31
C GLU A 93 -6.69 -14.65 8.40
N MET A 94 -6.21 -13.46 8.03
CA MET A 94 -5.96 -12.37 8.97
C MET A 94 -7.26 -11.72 9.45
N ASN A 95 -7.23 -11.23 10.69
CA ASN A 95 -8.32 -10.46 11.28
C ASN A 95 -7.86 -9.01 11.51
N VAL A 96 -8.60 -8.07 10.97
CA VAL A 96 -8.36 -6.63 11.12
C VAL A 96 -8.35 -6.15 12.59
N ARG A 97 -8.97 -6.89 13.50
CA ARG A 97 -8.95 -6.61 14.96
C ARG A 97 -7.59 -6.86 15.60
N TYR A 98 -6.73 -7.63 14.95
CA TYR A 98 -5.38 -7.94 15.41
C TYR A 98 -4.34 -7.34 14.42
N PRO A 99 -4.23 -6.01 14.34
CA PRO A 99 -3.38 -5.36 13.33
C PRO A 99 -1.90 -5.71 13.50
N SER A 100 -1.45 -6.03 14.72
CA SER A 100 -0.08 -6.43 15.03
C SER A 100 0.14 -7.93 15.09
N ALA A 101 -0.84 -8.75 14.66
CA ALA A 101 -0.72 -10.22 14.73
C ALA A 101 0.54 -10.74 14.04
N ARG A 102 0.92 -10.16 12.91
CA ARG A 102 2.12 -10.53 12.17
C ARG A 102 3.41 -10.40 13.00
N GLU A 103 3.48 -9.41 13.89
CA GLU A 103 4.64 -9.14 14.74
C GLU A 103 4.85 -10.22 15.81
N THR A 104 3.80 -10.99 16.13
CA THR A 104 3.82 -12.08 17.12
C THR A 104 4.06 -13.44 16.50
N PHE A 105 4.14 -13.54 15.15
CA PHE A 105 4.34 -14.83 14.51
C PHE A 105 5.70 -15.43 14.86
N PRO A 106 5.75 -16.76 15.10
CA PRO A 106 7.02 -17.45 15.31
C PRO A 106 8.00 -17.26 14.14
N GLU A 107 9.30 -17.15 14.44
CA GLU A 107 10.35 -16.96 13.43
C GLU A 107 10.36 -18.02 12.33
N ILE A 108 9.92 -19.25 12.64
CA ILE A 108 9.79 -20.33 11.67
C ILE A 108 8.77 -20.02 10.55
N MET A 109 7.80 -19.11 10.79
CA MET A 109 6.81 -18.66 9.80
C MET A 109 7.42 -17.60 8.89
N LYS A 110 7.97 -18.01 7.75
CA LYS A 110 8.52 -17.08 6.76
C LYS A 110 7.39 -16.51 5.88
N VAL A 111 6.99 -15.29 6.13
CA VAL A 111 5.99 -14.60 5.29
C VAL A 111 6.59 -14.33 3.92
N THR A 112 6.07 -14.99 2.89
CA THR A 112 6.54 -14.90 1.50
C THR A 112 5.60 -14.10 0.61
N SER A 113 4.31 -14.04 0.98
CA SER A 113 3.33 -13.24 0.26
C SER A 113 2.20 -12.76 1.16
N ALA A 114 1.61 -11.64 0.78
CA ALA A 114 0.41 -11.10 1.38
C ALA A 114 -0.54 -10.59 0.28
N VAL A 115 -1.81 -10.90 0.41
CA VAL A 115 -2.86 -10.44 -0.51
C VAL A 115 -4.01 -9.84 0.27
N THR A 116 -4.65 -8.81 -0.26
CA THR A 116 -5.82 -8.16 0.35
C THR A 116 -7.05 -8.32 -0.55
N TRP A 117 -8.14 -8.80 0.04
CA TRP A 117 -9.45 -8.85 -0.58
C TRP A 117 -10.35 -7.76 -0.02
N ILE A 118 -11.00 -7.02 -0.91
CA ILE A 118 -11.87 -5.89 -0.59
C ILE A 118 -13.23 -6.15 -1.23
N ASP A 119 -14.27 -6.16 -0.41
CA ASP A 119 -15.64 -6.14 -0.94
C ASP A 119 -15.96 -4.75 -1.45
N TRP A 120 -16.20 -4.64 -2.75
CA TRP A 120 -16.55 -3.38 -3.41
C TRP A 120 -17.77 -2.71 -2.78
N GLN A 121 -18.78 -3.50 -2.41
CA GLN A 121 -20.04 -2.97 -1.89
C GLN A 121 -19.87 -2.27 -0.53
N THR A 122 -18.81 -2.60 0.22
CA THR A 122 -18.57 -2.05 1.55
C THR A 122 -17.38 -1.10 1.60
N LEU A 123 -16.69 -0.89 0.48
CA LEU A 123 -15.42 -0.16 0.41
C LEU A 123 -15.47 1.22 1.08
N ASP A 124 -16.45 2.06 0.78
CA ASP A 124 -16.56 3.41 1.35
C ASP A 124 -16.73 3.39 2.86
N ARG A 125 -17.62 2.53 3.34
CA ARG A 125 -17.83 2.35 4.78
C ARG A 125 -16.55 1.88 5.45
N ASP A 126 -15.88 0.91 4.88
CA ASP A 126 -14.74 0.24 5.46
C ASP A 126 -13.51 1.16 5.49
N LEU A 127 -13.29 1.95 4.44
CA LEU A 127 -12.27 3.00 4.42
C LEU A 127 -12.50 4.09 5.48
N ASN A 128 -13.77 4.38 5.83
CA ASN A 128 -14.07 5.37 6.85
C ASN A 128 -13.97 4.83 8.28
N LEU A 129 -14.40 3.59 8.51
CA LEU A 129 -14.47 3.00 9.86
C LEU A 129 -13.15 2.37 10.32
N PHE A 130 -12.34 1.85 9.39
CA PHE A 130 -11.14 1.05 9.69
C PHE A 130 -9.87 1.62 9.06
N GLN A 131 -9.76 2.95 8.95
CA GLN A 131 -8.72 3.68 8.21
C GLN A 131 -7.32 3.13 8.45
N GLN A 132 -6.89 3.05 9.71
CA GLN A 132 -5.53 2.61 10.06
C GLN A 132 -5.28 1.13 9.70
N SER A 133 -6.19 0.24 10.09
CA SER A 133 -6.05 -1.19 9.78
C SER A 133 -6.11 -1.45 8.29
N PHE A 134 -6.96 -0.69 7.58
CA PHE A 134 -7.12 -0.78 6.14
C PHE A 134 -5.86 -0.33 5.41
N GLY A 135 -5.29 0.82 5.80
CA GLY A 135 -4.03 1.32 5.25
C GLY A 135 -2.89 0.33 5.44
N ARG A 136 -2.79 -0.29 6.63
CA ARG A 136 -1.78 -1.31 6.91
C ARG A 136 -1.93 -2.56 6.03
N MET A 137 -3.15 -3.10 5.88
CA MET A 137 -3.39 -4.25 4.99
C MET A 137 -2.93 -3.96 3.56
N ILE A 138 -3.24 -2.76 3.05
CA ILE A 138 -2.84 -2.35 1.70
C ILE A 138 -1.32 -2.22 1.61
N ALA A 139 -0.68 -1.55 2.58
CA ALA A 139 0.77 -1.33 2.57
C ALA A 139 1.58 -2.64 2.61
N GLU A 140 1.07 -3.67 3.26
CA GLU A 140 1.75 -4.97 3.40
C GLU A 140 1.51 -5.94 2.23
N SER A 141 0.57 -5.65 1.32
CA SER A 141 0.13 -6.59 0.29
C SER A 141 0.85 -6.41 -1.04
N GLN A 142 1.20 -7.51 -1.69
CA GLN A 142 1.68 -7.52 -3.08
C GLN A 142 0.52 -7.46 -4.10
N GLN A 143 -0.68 -7.89 -3.69
CA GLN A 143 -1.86 -7.85 -4.53
C GLN A 143 -3.08 -7.42 -3.74
N ILE A 144 -3.86 -6.51 -4.33
CA ILE A 144 -5.14 -6.05 -3.79
C ILE A 144 -6.24 -6.35 -4.82
N THR A 145 -7.27 -7.06 -4.40
CA THR A 145 -8.39 -7.45 -5.29
C THR A 145 -9.70 -6.85 -4.81
N PHE A 146 -10.34 -6.05 -5.65
CA PHE A 146 -11.69 -5.51 -5.45
C PHE A 146 -12.72 -6.51 -5.95
N ARG A 147 -13.39 -7.20 -5.04
CA ARG A 147 -14.37 -8.25 -5.34
C ARG A 147 -15.74 -7.67 -5.60
N GLY A 148 -16.43 -8.20 -6.63
CA GLY A 148 -17.81 -7.85 -6.97
C GLY A 148 -17.97 -6.47 -7.60
N CYS A 149 -16.89 -5.86 -8.07
CA CYS A 149 -16.92 -4.59 -8.77
C CYS A 149 -17.26 -4.81 -10.26
N SER A 150 -18.39 -4.30 -10.71
CA SER A 150 -18.92 -4.54 -12.06
C SER A 150 -18.13 -3.82 -13.17
N SER A 151 -17.43 -2.72 -12.84
CA SER A 151 -16.70 -1.90 -13.82
C SER A 151 -15.49 -1.24 -13.21
N LYS A 152 -14.39 -1.13 -13.97
CA LYS A 152 -13.15 -0.46 -13.50
C LYS A 152 -13.33 1.06 -13.35
N GLU A 153 -14.24 1.68 -14.08
CA GLU A 153 -14.53 3.11 -13.99
C GLU A 153 -14.99 3.50 -12.58
N LEU A 154 -15.67 2.59 -11.89
CA LEU A 154 -16.09 2.80 -10.49
C LEU A 154 -14.89 2.91 -9.53
N LEU A 155 -13.74 2.32 -9.88
CA LEU A 155 -12.53 2.33 -9.07
C LEU A 155 -11.64 3.55 -9.32
N VAL A 156 -11.85 4.29 -10.43
CA VAL A 156 -11.03 5.46 -10.78
C VAL A 156 -10.92 6.49 -9.64
N PRO A 157 -11.99 6.85 -8.90
CA PRO A 157 -11.90 7.80 -7.80
C PRO A 157 -11.01 7.36 -6.64
N TYR A 158 -10.72 6.05 -6.54
CA TYR A 158 -9.91 5.47 -5.46
C TYR A 158 -8.47 5.21 -5.89
N SER A 159 -8.19 5.21 -7.20
CA SER A 159 -6.92 4.79 -7.78
C SER A 159 -5.72 5.52 -7.18
N GLN A 160 -5.78 6.83 -7.09
CA GLN A 160 -4.72 7.66 -6.51
C GLN A 160 -4.48 7.31 -5.04
N GLN A 161 -5.54 7.20 -4.23
CA GLN A 161 -5.41 6.89 -2.80
C GLN A 161 -4.77 5.53 -2.57
N PHE A 162 -5.24 4.48 -3.27
CA PHE A 162 -4.70 3.14 -3.12
C PHE A 162 -3.25 3.05 -3.58
N ARG A 163 -2.92 3.65 -4.70
CA ARG A 163 -1.54 3.67 -5.20
C ARG A 163 -0.59 4.45 -4.29
N LEU A 164 -1.03 5.51 -3.65
CA LEU A 164 -0.24 6.21 -2.64
C LEU A 164 -0.02 5.39 -1.37
N MET A 165 -0.99 4.54 -0.97
CA MET A 165 -0.80 3.59 0.13
C MET A 165 0.21 2.50 -0.24
N ASN A 166 0.19 2.00 -1.49
CA ASN A 166 1.13 0.99 -1.97
C ASN A 166 1.25 1.01 -3.50
N HIS A 167 2.17 1.79 -4.05
CA HIS A 167 2.39 1.87 -5.50
C HIS A 167 2.97 0.59 -6.11
N LYS A 168 3.59 -0.29 -5.29
CA LYS A 168 4.22 -1.53 -5.75
C LYS A 168 3.24 -2.69 -5.88
N ALA A 169 2.06 -2.59 -5.29
CA ALA A 169 1.08 -3.66 -5.35
C ALA A 169 0.40 -3.76 -6.72
N SER A 170 0.03 -4.99 -7.08
CA SER A 170 -0.89 -5.24 -8.19
C SER A 170 -2.32 -5.00 -7.74
N TYR A 171 -3.06 -4.21 -8.50
CA TYR A 171 -4.47 -3.93 -8.24
C TYR A 171 -5.34 -4.63 -9.26
N LEU A 172 -6.18 -5.56 -8.77
CA LEU A 172 -7.08 -6.34 -9.58
C LEU A 172 -8.53 -6.04 -9.23
N ARG A 173 -9.39 -6.14 -10.23
CA ARG A 173 -10.83 -6.17 -10.08
C ARG A 173 -11.32 -7.59 -10.37
N GLN A 174 -12.17 -8.10 -9.51
CA GLN A 174 -12.96 -9.29 -9.78
C GLN A 174 -14.40 -8.88 -9.98
N ASP A 175 -14.95 -9.19 -11.14
CA ASP A 175 -16.35 -8.91 -11.45
C ASP A 175 -17.30 -9.87 -10.70
N PRO A 176 -18.64 -9.64 -10.73
CA PRO A 176 -19.60 -10.53 -10.09
C PRO A 176 -19.59 -11.98 -10.62
N MET A 177 -19.05 -12.20 -11.82
CA MET A 177 -18.94 -13.54 -12.42
C MET A 177 -17.60 -14.23 -12.09
N GLY A 178 -16.69 -13.54 -11.39
CA GLY A 178 -15.41 -14.08 -10.95
C GLY A 178 -14.24 -13.82 -11.90
N PHE A 179 -14.42 -13.11 -13.01
CA PHE A 179 -13.32 -12.76 -13.91
C PHE A 179 -12.42 -11.67 -13.31
N HIS A 180 -11.12 -11.86 -13.43
CA HIS A 180 -10.12 -10.93 -12.95
C HIS A 180 -9.55 -10.10 -14.08
N GLU A 181 -9.39 -8.80 -13.83
CA GLU A 181 -8.66 -7.88 -14.71
C GLU A 181 -7.93 -6.81 -13.88
N LYS A 182 -7.05 -6.03 -14.50
CA LYS A 182 -6.41 -4.89 -13.86
C LYS A 182 -7.47 -3.88 -13.40
N ALA A 183 -7.41 -3.46 -12.13
CA ALA A 183 -8.44 -2.61 -11.53
C ALA A 183 -8.42 -1.19 -12.08
N PHE A 184 -7.23 -0.60 -12.22
CA PHE A 184 -7.05 0.75 -12.75
C PHE A 184 -5.62 0.97 -13.24
N ASP A 185 -5.49 1.90 -14.17
CA ASP A 185 -4.21 2.43 -14.64
C ASP A 185 -3.97 3.81 -14.02
N LEU A 186 -2.71 4.18 -13.82
CA LEU A 186 -2.36 5.54 -13.51
C LEU A 186 -2.46 6.38 -14.78
N PHE A 187 -3.31 7.40 -14.76
CA PHE A 187 -3.45 8.35 -15.86
C PHE A 187 -2.79 9.67 -15.45
N VAL A 188 -1.79 10.11 -16.21
CA VAL A 188 -1.17 11.42 -16.02
C VAL A 188 -1.97 12.49 -16.76
N PRO A 189 -2.29 13.65 -16.12
CA PRO A 189 -3.16 14.67 -16.70
C PRO A 189 -2.46 15.61 -17.69
N TYR A 190 -1.22 15.33 -18.05
CA TYR A 190 -0.38 16.09 -18.95
C TYR A 190 0.25 15.20 -20.01
N SER A 191 0.72 15.81 -21.14
CA SER A 191 1.41 15.04 -22.17
C SER A 191 2.86 14.75 -21.78
N LEU A 192 3.20 13.47 -21.79
CA LEU A 192 4.58 13.01 -21.60
C LEU A 192 5.47 13.25 -22.84
N GLU A 193 4.92 13.67 -23.96
CA GLU A 193 5.69 14.05 -25.16
C GLU A 193 6.29 15.45 -25.05
N ASN A 194 5.75 16.29 -24.17
CA ASN A 194 6.24 17.66 -24.00
C ASN A 194 7.60 17.67 -23.29
N ASP A 195 8.51 18.51 -23.74
CA ASP A 195 9.80 18.77 -23.09
C ASP A 195 9.65 19.52 -21.75
N THR A 196 8.53 20.24 -21.60
CA THR A 196 8.21 21.00 -20.39
C THR A 196 6.89 20.51 -19.81
N ILE A 197 6.91 20.14 -18.53
CA ILE A 197 5.72 19.72 -17.79
C ILE A 197 5.50 20.67 -16.62
N THR A 198 4.32 21.28 -16.56
CA THR A 198 3.90 22.10 -15.42
C THR A 198 3.15 21.22 -14.42
N ILE A 199 3.54 21.31 -13.15
CA ILE A 199 3.02 20.51 -12.07
C ILE A 199 2.42 21.43 -11.02
N THR A 200 1.10 21.38 -10.90
CA THR A 200 0.34 22.06 -9.85
C THR A 200 0.20 21.18 -8.62
N GLU A 201 -0.27 21.75 -7.51
CA GLU A 201 -0.58 20.98 -6.30
C GLU A 201 -1.53 19.81 -6.57
N LYS A 202 -2.51 20.00 -7.46
CA LYS A 202 -3.50 18.95 -7.81
C LYS A 202 -2.89 17.78 -8.56
N GLU A 203 -1.84 18.06 -9.34
CA GLU A 203 -1.18 17.07 -10.19
C GLU A 203 0.01 16.41 -9.47
N TYR A 204 0.49 17.01 -8.38
CA TYR A 204 1.71 16.59 -7.70
C TYR A 204 1.70 15.11 -7.29
N LEU A 205 0.60 14.63 -6.74
CA LEU A 205 0.52 13.24 -6.29
C LEU A 205 0.53 12.23 -7.44
N ILE A 206 -0.10 12.58 -8.57
CA ILE A 206 -0.08 11.75 -9.77
C ILE A 206 1.31 11.78 -10.40
N PHE A 207 1.94 12.95 -10.47
CA PHE A 207 3.32 13.10 -10.91
C PHE A 207 4.28 12.25 -10.06
N TRP A 208 4.16 12.33 -8.74
CA TRP A 208 5.00 11.57 -7.82
C TRP A 208 4.84 10.06 -8.02
N LEU A 209 3.63 9.56 -8.19
CA LEU A 209 3.35 8.14 -8.45
C LEU A 209 3.93 7.67 -9.77
N ASP A 210 3.73 8.43 -10.85
CA ASP A 210 4.27 8.07 -12.15
C ASP A 210 5.80 8.11 -12.16
N ALA A 211 6.40 9.13 -11.54
CA ALA A 211 7.84 9.23 -11.41
C ALA A 211 8.47 8.14 -10.53
N ALA A 212 7.72 7.59 -9.57
CA ALA A 212 8.17 6.45 -8.76
C ALA A 212 8.15 5.14 -9.55
N ASP A 213 7.18 4.95 -10.45
CA ASP A 213 7.04 3.75 -11.27
C ASP A 213 7.82 3.85 -12.58
N HIS A 214 7.87 5.05 -13.18
CA HIS A 214 8.41 5.35 -14.52
C HIS A 214 9.29 6.60 -14.50
N PRO A 215 10.40 6.64 -13.74
CA PRO A 215 11.26 7.81 -13.66
C PRO A 215 11.82 8.26 -15.03
N GLU A 216 11.94 7.32 -15.98
CA GLU A 216 12.40 7.57 -17.35
C GLU A 216 11.49 8.51 -18.13
N HIS A 217 10.20 8.63 -17.78
CA HIS A 217 9.28 9.59 -18.42
C HIS A 217 9.72 11.05 -18.27
N TYR A 218 10.56 11.33 -17.28
CA TYR A 218 10.94 12.69 -16.89
C TYR A 218 12.43 13.00 -17.12
N GLU A 219 13.20 12.04 -17.63
CA GLU A 219 14.62 12.26 -17.93
C GLU A 219 14.81 13.40 -18.94
N GLY A 220 15.63 14.39 -18.57
CA GLY A 220 15.93 15.56 -19.38
C GLY A 220 14.81 16.59 -19.51
N LYS A 221 13.63 16.31 -18.98
CA LYS A 221 12.47 17.23 -19.08
C LYS A 221 12.58 18.38 -18.09
N ARG A 222 12.07 19.53 -18.50
CA ARG A 222 11.89 20.71 -17.66
C ARG A 222 10.60 20.58 -16.86
N LEU A 223 10.72 20.57 -15.56
CA LEU A 223 9.62 20.41 -14.60
C LEU A 223 9.39 21.73 -13.88
N ILE A 224 8.18 22.28 -13.98
CA ILE A 224 7.82 23.57 -13.38
C ILE A 224 6.79 23.34 -12.29
N PHE A 225 7.22 23.48 -11.03
CA PHE A 225 6.34 23.40 -9.86
C PHE A 225 5.79 24.80 -9.56
N THR A 226 4.51 25.01 -9.82
CA THR A 226 3.87 26.34 -9.71
C THR A 226 3.36 26.66 -8.31
N ASP A 227 3.07 25.63 -7.52
CA ASP A 227 2.61 25.77 -6.14
C ASP A 227 3.74 25.52 -5.14
N PRO A 228 3.71 26.11 -3.95
CA PRO A 228 4.74 25.94 -2.95
C PRO A 228 4.88 24.49 -2.50
N MET A 229 6.11 23.98 -2.57
CA MET A 229 6.54 22.70 -2.03
C MET A 229 7.51 22.92 -0.88
N GLU A 230 7.58 21.96 0.03
CA GLU A 230 8.45 22.03 1.20
C GLU A 230 9.85 21.54 0.86
N LEU A 231 10.84 22.34 1.26
CA LEU A 231 12.27 22.00 1.21
C LEU A 231 12.70 21.48 2.58
N ARG A 232 13.26 20.28 2.61
CA ARG A 232 13.85 19.69 3.83
C ARG A 232 15.30 19.32 3.57
N SER A 233 16.15 19.59 4.55
CA SER A 233 17.49 19.00 4.62
C SER A 233 17.35 17.57 5.11
N ALA A 234 18.14 16.65 4.56
CA ALA A 234 18.22 15.29 5.10
C ALA A 234 18.92 15.34 6.47
N ASP A 235 18.41 14.56 7.42
CA ASP A 235 19.12 14.30 8.66
C ASP A 235 20.46 13.61 8.34
N ALA A 236 21.57 14.12 8.93
CA ALA A 236 22.92 13.61 8.74
C ALA A 236 23.62 13.88 7.39
N GLY A 237 23.37 15.01 6.73
CA GLY A 237 24.36 15.58 5.78
C GLY A 237 24.33 15.06 4.34
N SER A 238 23.37 14.28 3.95
CA SER A 238 23.23 13.79 2.57
C SER A 238 21.98 14.33 1.88
N GLY A 239 22.10 15.51 1.24
CA GLY A 239 21.14 15.97 0.25
C GLY A 239 19.96 16.78 0.82
N ARG A 240 19.22 17.34 -0.11
CA ARG A 240 17.98 18.09 0.13
C ARG A 240 16.82 17.39 -0.55
N SER A 241 15.64 17.50 0.01
CA SER A 241 14.41 16.92 -0.53
C SER A 241 13.38 18.02 -0.77
N PHE A 242 12.63 17.91 -1.87
CA PHE A 242 11.60 18.84 -2.30
C PHE A 242 10.29 18.10 -2.49
N GLY A 243 9.25 18.45 -1.75
CA GLY A 243 8.01 17.70 -1.79
C GLY A 243 6.88 18.22 -0.91
N ARG A 244 5.94 17.35 -0.60
CA ARG A 244 4.77 17.64 0.23
C ARG A 244 4.52 16.54 1.25
N VAL A 245 4.01 16.93 2.42
CA VAL A 245 3.42 15.98 3.36
C VAL A 245 2.07 15.53 2.81
N VAL A 246 1.84 14.24 2.78
CA VAL A 246 0.64 13.61 2.23
C VAL A 246 -0.01 12.72 3.27
N MET A 247 -1.32 12.82 3.38
CA MET A 247 -2.16 11.90 4.15
C MET A 247 -2.82 10.92 3.18
N THR A 248 -2.48 9.63 3.28
CA THR A 248 -3.01 8.61 2.36
C THR A 248 -4.31 8.01 2.86
N CYS A 249 -4.43 7.67 4.14
CA CYS A 249 -5.66 7.14 4.72
C CYS A 249 -6.13 7.90 5.97
N CYS A 250 -5.24 8.29 6.89
CA CYS A 250 -5.57 8.99 8.13
C CYS A 250 -4.39 9.80 8.68
N MET A 251 -4.61 10.57 9.74
CA MET A 251 -3.56 11.39 10.36
C MET A 251 -2.37 10.60 10.91
N ALA A 252 -2.52 9.30 11.17
CA ALA A 252 -1.42 8.44 11.58
C ALA A 252 -0.54 7.99 10.40
N ASP A 253 -0.94 8.29 9.16
CA ASP A 253 -0.29 7.87 7.93
C ASP A 253 0.16 9.10 7.12
N LEU A 254 0.89 9.98 7.78
CA LEU A 254 1.51 11.14 7.14
C LEU A 254 2.88 10.75 6.59
N GLN A 255 3.07 10.95 5.29
CA GLN A 255 4.33 10.67 4.62
C GLN A 255 4.82 11.92 3.88
N PHE A 256 6.13 12.15 3.93
CA PHE A 256 6.75 13.19 3.10
C PHE A 256 7.11 12.60 1.75
N MET A 257 6.24 12.81 0.78
CA MET A 257 6.47 12.40 -0.61
C MET A 257 7.29 13.46 -1.31
N SER A 258 8.52 13.12 -1.67
CA SER A 258 9.50 14.09 -2.15
C SER A 258 10.44 13.50 -3.19
N PHE A 259 11.17 14.39 -3.83
CA PHE A 259 12.29 14.08 -4.72
C PHE A 259 13.58 14.60 -4.09
N GLU A 260 14.65 13.85 -4.27
CA GLU A 260 16.00 14.28 -3.92
C GLU A 260 16.45 15.37 -4.89
N LEU A 261 17.00 16.45 -4.35
CA LEU A 261 17.62 17.49 -5.16
C LEU A 261 19.09 17.14 -5.41
N MET A 262 19.50 17.31 -6.66
CA MET A 262 20.92 17.31 -6.99
C MET A 262 21.54 18.66 -6.57
N GLU A 263 22.82 18.64 -6.25
CA GLU A 263 23.54 19.89 -6.01
C GLU A 263 23.66 20.68 -7.32
N PRO A 264 23.35 21.98 -7.32
CA PRO A 264 23.49 22.79 -8.53
C PRO A 264 24.97 22.94 -8.89
N ASP A 265 25.29 22.81 -10.17
CA ASP A 265 26.67 22.96 -10.70
C ASP A 265 27.26 24.37 -10.50
N SER A 266 26.43 25.38 -10.29
CA SER A 266 26.84 26.75 -10.02
C SER A 266 26.79 27.03 -8.52
N GLY A 267 27.88 27.56 -7.95
CA GLY A 267 28.04 27.86 -6.53
C GLY A 267 27.03 28.83 -5.86
N GLU A 268 25.83 28.94 -6.40
CA GLU A 268 24.67 29.70 -5.86
C GLU A 268 23.93 28.96 -4.74
N GLU A 269 24.64 28.12 -4.02
CA GLU A 269 24.14 27.25 -2.94
C GLU A 269 23.50 27.99 -1.75
N LYS A 270 23.65 29.30 -1.67
CA LYS A 270 23.40 30.07 -0.44
C LYS A 270 21.92 30.35 -0.12
N ASP A 271 21.00 30.19 -1.05
CA ASP A 271 19.63 30.65 -0.89
C ASP A 271 18.54 29.56 -0.78
N LEU A 272 18.89 28.27 -0.96
CA LEU A 272 17.96 27.16 -0.69
C LEU A 272 17.95 26.83 0.82
N CYS A 273 17.50 27.77 1.62
CA CYS A 273 17.21 27.51 3.04
C CYS A 273 15.93 26.72 3.17
N GLY A 274 15.83 25.83 4.16
CA GLY A 274 14.60 25.06 4.43
C GLY A 274 13.36 25.97 4.51
N GLY A 275 12.21 25.43 4.17
CA GLY A 275 10.94 26.14 4.12
C GLY A 275 10.15 25.83 2.86
N TRP A 276 9.47 26.81 2.29
CA TRP A 276 8.63 26.64 1.12
C TRP A 276 9.22 27.35 -0.10
N ALA A 277 9.15 26.68 -1.26
CA ALA A 277 9.61 27.23 -2.52
C ALA A 277 8.75 26.77 -3.69
N VAL A 278 8.72 27.59 -4.74
CA VAL A 278 8.35 27.18 -6.10
C VAL A 278 9.64 26.95 -6.88
N MET A 279 9.66 25.97 -7.78
CA MET A 279 10.88 25.53 -8.42
C MET A 279 10.66 25.18 -9.89
N GLU A 280 11.68 25.43 -10.66
CA GLU A 280 11.89 24.89 -11.98
C GLU A 280 13.14 24.01 -11.92
N ALA A 281 13.03 22.78 -12.38
CA ALA A 281 14.09 21.78 -12.30
C ALA A 281 14.17 20.97 -13.60
N THR A 282 15.32 20.36 -13.85
CA THR A 282 15.45 19.31 -14.87
C THR A 282 15.35 17.95 -14.19
N GLY A 283 14.54 17.05 -14.76
CA GLY A 283 14.48 15.66 -14.30
C GLY A 283 15.77 14.91 -14.66
N ARG A 284 16.31 14.16 -13.70
CA ARG A 284 17.53 13.35 -13.89
C ARG A 284 17.31 11.96 -13.33
N LEU A 285 17.76 10.94 -14.04
CA LEU A 285 17.78 9.57 -13.50
C LEU A 285 18.93 9.42 -12.52
N GLY A 286 18.61 8.84 -11.39
CA GLY A 286 19.55 8.39 -10.36
C GLY A 286 19.22 6.99 -9.90
N THR A 287 19.91 6.53 -8.86
CA THR A 287 19.63 5.26 -8.20
C THR A 287 19.38 5.48 -6.72
N ASP A 288 18.54 4.63 -6.13
CA ASP A 288 18.40 4.53 -4.68
C ASP A 288 19.54 3.65 -4.07
N GLU A 289 19.51 3.49 -2.75
CA GLU A 289 20.48 2.66 -2.01
C GLU A 289 20.46 1.17 -2.40
N TYR A 290 19.39 0.72 -3.07
CA TYR A 290 19.23 -0.66 -3.58
C TYR A 290 19.56 -0.77 -5.08
N GLY A 291 20.07 0.29 -5.72
CA GLY A 291 20.38 0.33 -7.16
C GLY A 291 19.17 0.45 -8.08
N ARG A 292 17.96 0.73 -7.56
CA ARG A 292 16.76 0.92 -8.38
C ARG A 292 16.73 2.34 -8.93
N ARG A 293 16.27 2.50 -10.18
CA ARG A 293 16.13 3.82 -10.81
C ARG A 293 15.14 4.69 -10.03
N LYS A 294 15.48 5.95 -9.85
CA LYS A 294 14.62 6.98 -9.29
C LYS A 294 14.80 8.29 -9.99
N LEU A 295 13.76 9.13 -9.97
CA LEU A 295 13.86 10.51 -10.43
C LEU A 295 14.52 11.37 -9.35
N LYS A 296 15.51 12.16 -9.75
CA LYS A 296 16.09 13.27 -8.98
C LYS A 296 15.79 14.58 -9.70
N LEU A 297 15.78 15.66 -8.97
CA LEU A 297 15.56 16.99 -9.53
C LEU A 297 16.87 17.80 -9.50
N GLU A 298 17.30 18.27 -10.65
CA GLU A 298 18.39 19.24 -10.79
C GLU A 298 17.77 20.65 -10.82
N PRO A 299 17.92 21.47 -9.75
CA PRO A 299 17.32 22.78 -9.69
C PRO A 299 17.91 23.71 -10.76
N VAL A 300 17.02 24.37 -11.52
CA VAL A 300 17.41 25.38 -12.54
C VAL A 300 17.10 26.79 -12.04
N LYS A 301 15.93 26.95 -11.43
CA LYS A 301 15.46 28.22 -10.89
C LYS A 301 14.49 27.98 -9.74
N TRP A 302 14.59 28.78 -8.68
CA TRP A 302 13.68 28.67 -7.53
C TRP A 302 13.41 30.04 -6.91
N LYS A 303 12.33 30.11 -6.17
CA LYS A 303 11.95 31.28 -5.40
C LYS A 303 11.32 30.81 -4.08
N ASN A 304 11.81 31.35 -2.98
CA ASN A 304 11.18 31.13 -1.68
C ASN A 304 9.73 31.61 -1.70
N ALA A 305 8.86 30.87 -1.09
CA ALA A 305 7.42 31.12 -1.04
C ALA A 305 6.91 31.04 0.40
N ALA A 306 5.73 31.57 0.65
CA ALA A 306 5.01 31.29 1.88
C ALA A 306 4.41 29.89 1.83
N ALA A 307 4.18 29.30 3.01
CA ALA A 307 3.39 28.05 3.09
C ALA A 307 2.03 28.24 2.39
N PRO A 308 1.48 27.17 1.80
CA PRO A 308 0.16 27.22 1.18
C PRO A 308 -0.90 27.74 2.16
N GLN A 309 -1.82 28.57 1.67
CA GLN A 309 -2.97 29.02 2.45
C GLN A 309 -3.92 27.84 2.64
N GLY A 310 -4.27 27.53 3.89
CA GLY A 310 -5.12 26.37 4.22
C GLY A 310 -4.34 25.19 4.75
N SER A 311 -4.46 24.02 4.11
CA SER A 311 -3.74 22.82 4.56
C SER A 311 -2.37 22.72 3.91
N THR A 312 -1.33 22.54 4.74
CA THR A 312 0.02 22.15 4.27
C THR A 312 0.12 20.68 3.92
N ILE A 313 -0.91 19.89 4.26
CA ILE A 313 -0.99 18.44 4.03
C ILE A 313 -1.90 18.19 2.83
N LEU A 314 -1.40 17.51 1.83
CA LEU A 314 -2.20 17.01 0.71
C LEU A 314 -3.03 15.80 1.12
N GLN A 315 -4.26 15.73 0.63
CA GLN A 315 -5.11 14.55 0.81
C GLN A 315 -5.09 13.70 -0.45
N ALA A 316 -4.80 12.42 -0.28
CA ALA A 316 -4.74 11.46 -1.38
C ALA A 316 -6.09 11.14 -2.02
N SER A 317 -7.20 11.49 -1.36
CA SER A 317 -8.55 11.11 -1.80
C SER A 317 -9.24 12.18 -2.61
N ASN A 318 -9.56 11.88 -3.86
CA ASN A 318 -10.48 12.66 -4.72
C ASN A 318 -11.95 12.22 -4.56
N ARG A 319 -12.27 11.39 -3.56
CA ARG A 319 -13.64 10.92 -3.32
C ARG A 319 -14.55 12.09 -2.98
N PRO A 320 -15.78 12.13 -3.49
CA PRO A 320 -16.78 13.08 -3.00
C PRO A 320 -16.94 12.87 -1.49
N LYS A 321 -16.87 13.94 -0.71
CA LYS A 321 -17.09 13.88 0.75
C LYS A 321 -18.51 13.38 0.98
N THR A 322 -18.65 12.11 1.36
CA THR A 322 -19.94 11.57 1.79
C THR A 322 -20.35 12.23 3.12
N ALA A 323 -21.65 12.29 3.40
CA ALA A 323 -22.18 12.95 4.62
C ALA A 323 -21.52 12.44 5.94
N PHE A 324 -20.97 11.22 5.93
CA PHE A 324 -20.24 10.64 7.06
C PHE A 324 -18.85 11.24 7.31
N SER A 325 -18.18 11.81 6.30
CA SER A 325 -16.87 12.45 6.48
C SER A 325 -16.97 13.83 7.15
N GLN A 326 -18.16 14.41 7.24
CA GLN A 326 -18.40 15.70 7.91
C GLN A 326 -18.62 15.58 9.42
N ILE A 327 -18.95 14.40 9.94
CA ILE A 327 -19.29 14.19 11.36
C ILE A 327 -18.02 14.11 12.24
N SER A 328 -16.87 13.74 11.71
CA SER A 328 -15.64 13.58 12.51
C SER A 328 -14.89 14.88 12.83
N TYR A 329 -15.28 16.02 12.27
CA TYR A 329 -14.57 17.30 12.45
C TYR A 329 -15.24 18.28 13.44
N GLN A 330 -16.41 17.95 14.00
CA GLN A 330 -17.08 18.82 14.98
C GLN A 330 -16.95 18.40 16.45
N GLY A 331 -16.08 17.50 16.78
CA GLY A 331 -15.86 17.00 18.13
C GLY A 331 -14.54 17.41 18.75
N LYS A 332 -14.44 18.59 19.27
CA LYS A 332 -13.86 19.12 20.52
C LYS A 332 -13.08 20.40 20.33
N LYS A 333 -13.79 21.51 20.45
CA LYS A 333 -13.29 22.68 21.20
C LYS A 333 -13.78 22.46 22.63
N MET A 334 -12.91 22.11 23.51
CA MET A 334 -12.85 22.45 24.93
C MET A 334 -11.40 22.58 25.30
#